data_210300b955f051693bb5fda08ef096ad
#
_entry.id   210300b955f051693bb5fda08ef096ad
#
_cell.length_a   1.000
_cell.length_b   1.000
_cell.length_c   1.000
_cell.angle_alpha   90.00
_cell.angle_beta   90.00
_cell.angle_gamma   90.00
#
_symmetry.space_group_name_H-M   'P 1'
#
loop_
_entity.id
_entity.type
_entity.pdbx_description
1 polymer ?
#
loop_
_entity_poly.entity_id
_entity_poly.type
_entity_poly.pdbx_seq_one_letter_code
_entity_poly.pdbx_strand_id
1 'polypeptide(L)'
;TLVMTSLDVCDDDADGFGLFTLTDKDTEALGGQSDILVSYHVSEADANINSNALSSPYLNTTQDTQTIYIRLENMITLCYSIMPLDLVVNPLPVPITPTLQTVCDDDFDGFASFDLSGLDLVVLGGQTAMVVSYHASQSDADTDSNALSSPYTSTEVDTQTIFIRLETTATGCYATTTFGLEVYALPVVPTITDYVLCDNTGSGDLQELFDLSTKDIEIINGQNVSISYYETQTDAN
;
A
#
# COMPACT_ATOMS: atom_id res chain seq x y z
N THR A 1 7.94 19.84 -36.39
CA THR A 1 8.24 20.45 -35.06
C THR A 1 8.33 19.33 -34.09
N LEU A 2 9.44 19.15 -33.42
CA LEU A 2 9.59 18.22 -32.30
C LEU A 2 8.67 18.77 -31.18
N VAL A 3 7.81 17.93 -30.62
CA VAL A 3 7.01 18.24 -29.44
C VAL A 3 7.67 17.52 -28.29
N MET A 4 8.14 18.29 -27.28
CA MET A 4 8.73 17.72 -26.08
C MET A 4 7.65 17.09 -25.19
N THR A 5 7.97 15.95 -24.60
CA THR A 5 7.16 15.44 -23.47
C THR A 5 7.50 16.23 -22.22
N SER A 6 6.55 16.37 -21.29
CA SER A 6 6.80 17.02 -19.98
C SER A 6 7.95 16.35 -19.23
N LEU A 7 8.56 17.08 -18.32
CA LEU A 7 9.44 16.54 -17.30
C LEU A 7 8.67 16.49 -15.99
N ASP A 8 8.46 15.30 -15.47
CA ASP A 8 7.55 15.04 -14.34
C ASP A 8 8.34 14.62 -13.11
N VAL A 9 7.95 15.13 -11.94
CA VAL A 9 8.41 14.69 -10.62
C VAL A 9 7.21 14.47 -9.70
N CYS A 10 7.40 13.70 -8.63
CA CYS A 10 6.38 13.52 -7.62
C CYS A 10 6.54 14.57 -6.51
N ASP A 11 5.42 15.04 -5.99
CA ASP A 11 5.32 16.01 -4.90
C ASP A 11 5.37 15.26 -3.56
N ASP A 12 6.53 15.24 -2.91
CA ASP A 12 6.76 14.44 -1.69
C ASP A 12 6.34 15.14 -0.39
N ASP A 13 6.11 16.45 -0.42
CA ASP A 13 5.72 17.26 0.74
C ASP A 13 4.42 18.06 0.52
N ALA A 14 3.76 17.88 -0.62
CA ALA A 14 2.50 18.50 -1.00
C ALA A 14 2.55 20.03 -1.08
N ASP A 15 3.70 20.60 -1.48
CA ASP A 15 3.89 22.03 -1.64
C ASP A 15 3.83 22.51 -3.11
N GLY A 16 3.80 21.59 -4.06
CA GLY A 16 3.75 21.85 -5.51
C GLY A 16 5.10 22.27 -6.11
N PHE A 17 6.19 22.08 -5.37
CA PHE A 17 7.54 22.34 -5.85
C PHE A 17 8.36 21.05 -5.90
N GLY A 18 9.24 20.94 -6.91
CA GLY A 18 10.05 19.75 -7.13
C GLY A 18 11.39 20.07 -7.78
N LEU A 19 12.36 19.19 -7.58
CA LEU A 19 13.70 19.34 -8.12
C LEU A 19 13.81 18.55 -9.43
N PHE A 20 13.99 19.27 -10.56
CA PHE A 20 14.01 18.69 -11.91
C PHE A 20 15.44 18.55 -12.42
N THR A 21 15.83 17.34 -12.82
CA THR A 21 17.08 17.11 -13.55
C THR A 21 16.85 17.45 -15.02
N LEU A 22 17.05 18.73 -15.39
CA LEU A 22 16.75 19.24 -16.74
C LEU A 22 17.48 18.46 -17.84
N THR A 23 18.71 18.02 -17.57
CA THR A 23 19.55 17.27 -18.52
C THR A 23 18.98 15.90 -18.90
N ASP A 24 17.99 15.36 -18.19
CA ASP A 24 17.28 14.14 -18.60
C ASP A 24 16.52 14.32 -19.92
N LYS A 25 16.23 15.58 -20.29
CA LYS A 25 15.60 15.96 -21.56
C LYS A 25 16.57 16.21 -22.71
N ASP A 26 17.88 16.22 -22.47
CA ASP A 26 18.88 16.51 -23.52
C ASP A 26 18.76 15.56 -24.71
N THR A 27 18.62 14.26 -24.46
CA THR A 27 18.53 13.23 -25.51
C THR A 27 17.29 13.43 -26.39
N GLU A 28 16.13 13.70 -25.76
CA GLU A 28 14.88 13.98 -26.47
C GLU A 28 14.98 15.27 -27.27
N ALA A 29 15.53 16.34 -26.69
CA ALA A 29 15.70 17.64 -27.32
C ALA A 29 16.65 17.58 -28.53
N LEU A 30 17.76 16.85 -28.39
CA LEU A 30 18.74 16.69 -29.45
C LEU A 30 18.19 15.91 -30.68
N GLY A 31 17.27 14.95 -30.45
CA GLY A 31 16.69 14.16 -31.55
C GLY A 31 17.73 13.45 -32.40
N GLY A 32 18.90 13.10 -31.83
CA GLY A 32 20.02 12.46 -32.52
C GLY A 32 20.95 13.42 -33.29
N GLN A 33 20.80 14.74 -33.14
CA GLN A 33 21.70 15.73 -33.73
C GLN A 33 23.04 15.80 -32.97
N SER A 34 24.13 16.07 -33.68
CA SER A 34 25.47 16.33 -33.12
C SER A 34 25.82 17.80 -33.20
N ASP A 35 26.86 18.21 -32.47
CA ASP A 35 27.37 19.56 -32.41
C ASP A 35 26.33 20.62 -31.98
N ILE A 36 25.38 20.23 -31.14
CA ILE A 36 24.35 21.07 -30.57
C ILE A 36 24.61 21.28 -29.07
N LEU A 37 24.63 22.51 -28.64
CA LEU A 37 24.62 22.89 -27.23
C LEU A 37 23.15 23.03 -26.78
N VAL A 38 22.81 22.37 -25.70
CA VAL A 38 21.50 22.48 -25.04
C VAL A 38 21.61 23.42 -23.85
N SER A 39 20.68 24.34 -23.72
CA SER A 39 20.55 25.21 -22.54
C SER A 39 19.09 25.42 -22.20
N TYR A 40 18.80 25.67 -20.93
CA TYR A 40 17.46 25.82 -20.38
C TYR A 40 17.29 27.22 -19.83
N HIS A 41 16.11 27.84 -20.01
CA HIS A 41 15.84 29.22 -19.65
C HIS A 41 14.42 29.37 -19.09
N VAL A 42 14.22 30.27 -18.11
CA VAL A 42 12.88 30.50 -17.53
C VAL A 42 11.94 31.15 -18.56
N SER A 43 12.47 31.97 -19.48
CA SER A 43 11.67 32.69 -20.47
C SER A 43 12.18 32.49 -21.90
N GLU A 44 11.27 32.58 -22.86
CA GLU A 44 11.64 32.58 -24.29
C GLU A 44 12.56 33.77 -24.63
N ALA A 45 12.40 34.92 -23.96
CA ALA A 45 13.25 36.09 -24.13
C ALA A 45 14.70 35.81 -23.72
N ASP A 46 14.92 35.16 -22.58
CA ASP A 46 16.25 34.75 -22.13
C ASP A 46 16.85 33.71 -23.06
N ALA A 47 16.05 32.73 -23.52
CA ALA A 47 16.49 31.73 -24.49
C ALA A 47 16.90 32.36 -25.83
N ASN A 48 16.19 33.39 -26.29
CA ASN A 48 16.54 34.10 -27.55
C ASN A 48 17.90 34.80 -27.50
N ILE A 49 18.26 35.38 -26.39
CA ILE A 49 19.54 36.11 -26.21
C ILE A 49 20.59 35.27 -25.48
N ASN A 50 20.32 34.01 -25.21
CA ASN A 50 21.20 33.09 -24.50
C ASN A 50 21.69 33.65 -23.15
N SER A 51 20.75 34.17 -22.34
CA SER A 51 21.04 34.71 -21.03
C SER A 51 20.34 33.94 -19.92
N ASN A 52 20.81 34.08 -18.67
CA ASN A 52 20.20 33.51 -17.49
C ASN A 52 19.90 31.99 -17.61
N ALA A 53 20.84 31.24 -18.20
CA ALA A 53 20.68 29.79 -18.33
C ALA A 53 20.51 29.12 -16.95
N LEU A 54 19.55 28.21 -16.85
CA LEU A 54 19.26 27.46 -15.65
C LEU A 54 20.31 26.38 -15.40
N SER A 55 20.61 26.13 -14.13
CA SER A 55 21.40 24.96 -13.72
C SER A 55 20.53 23.73 -13.60
N SER A 56 21.09 22.55 -13.85
CA SER A 56 20.49 21.27 -13.51
C SER A 56 21.20 20.70 -12.28
N PRO A 57 20.47 20.23 -11.24
CA PRO A 57 19.02 20.25 -11.11
C PRO A 57 18.44 21.66 -10.86
N TYR A 58 17.16 21.84 -11.21
CA TYR A 58 16.41 23.10 -11.10
C TYR A 58 15.16 22.93 -10.24
N LEU A 59 14.96 23.79 -9.24
CA LEU A 59 13.73 23.88 -8.46
C LEU A 59 12.74 24.80 -9.20
N ASN A 60 11.53 24.32 -9.51
CA ASN A 60 10.51 25.15 -10.14
C ASN A 60 10.16 26.36 -9.24
N THR A 61 9.76 27.45 -9.85
CA THR A 61 9.40 28.71 -9.15
C THR A 61 7.90 29.03 -9.26
N THR A 62 7.17 28.22 -10.01
CA THR A 62 5.72 28.28 -10.14
C THR A 62 5.16 26.95 -9.67
N GLN A 63 4.19 26.96 -8.75
CA GLN A 63 3.59 25.80 -8.15
C GLN A 63 2.94 24.87 -9.20
N ASP A 64 3.00 23.59 -8.98
CA ASP A 64 2.42 22.47 -9.76
C ASP A 64 2.94 22.37 -11.19
N THR A 65 2.92 23.44 -11.97
CA THR A 65 3.36 23.44 -13.36
C THR A 65 4.12 24.70 -13.72
N GLN A 66 5.22 24.54 -14.44
CA GLN A 66 6.02 25.66 -14.95
C GLN A 66 6.51 25.35 -16.36
N THR A 67 6.22 26.23 -17.31
CA THR A 67 6.85 26.14 -18.65
C THR A 67 8.21 26.85 -18.63
N ILE A 68 9.26 26.14 -19.06
CA ILE A 68 10.59 26.69 -19.32
C ILE A 68 10.91 26.53 -20.81
N TYR A 69 12.03 27.06 -21.26
CA TYR A 69 12.39 27.04 -22.68
C TYR A 69 13.76 26.38 -22.88
N ILE A 70 13.82 25.45 -23.82
CA ILE A 70 15.05 24.80 -24.26
C ILE A 70 15.58 25.56 -25.47
N ARG A 71 16.85 25.97 -25.43
CA ARG A 71 17.60 26.48 -26.59
C ARG A 71 18.56 25.41 -27.10
N LEU A 72 18.44 25.10 -28.36
CA LEU A 72 19.37 24.26 -29.11
C LEU A 72 20.21 25.14 -30.04
N GLU A 73 21.50 25.20 -29.82
CA GLU A 73 22.41 26.04 -30.59
C GLU A 73 23.47 25.18 -31.28
N ASN A 74 23.60 25.30 -32.60
CA ASN A 74 24.68 24.65 -33.33
C ASN A 74 26.00 25.35 -33.04
N MET A 75 27.00 24.63 -32.51
CA MET A 75 28.26 25.17 -32.03
C MET A 75 29.17 25.70 -33.19
N ILE A 76 28.88 25.34 -34.44
CA ILE A 76 29.66 25.74 -35.60
C ILE A 76 29.05 26.97 -36.26
N THR A 77 27.73 26.94 -36.48
CA THR A 77 27.01 27.99 -37.21
C THR A 77 26.38 29.07 -36.33
N LEU A 78 26.28 28.79 -35.04
CA LEU A 78 25.60 29.62 -34.03
C LEU A 78 24.09 29.83 -34.33
N CYS A 79 23.54 29.08 -35.26
CA CYS A 79 22.09 29.03 -35.48
C CYS A 79 21.43 28.30 -34.35
N TYR A 80 20.26 28.78 -33.91
CA TYR A 80 19.55 28.18 -32.79
C TYR A 80 18.07 28.01 -33.07
N SER A 81 17.45 27.12 -32.29
CA SER A 81 16.00 26.96 -32.19
C SER A 81 15.58 26.91 -30.73
N ILE A 82 14.34 27.30 -30.43
CA ILE A 82 13.78 27.30 -29.10
C ILE A 82 12.51 26.49 -29.11
N MET A 83 12.29 25.76 -28.01
CA MET A 83 11.06 24.99 -27.78
C MET A 83 10.65 25.05 -26.31
N PRO A 84 9.36 25.05 -26.00
CA PRO A 84 8.89 24.97 -24.60
C PRO A 84 9.07 23.56 -24.04
N LEU A 85 9.28 23.49 -22.72
CA LEU A 85 9.28 22.29 -21.90
C LEU A 85 8.44 22.55 -20.65
N ASP A 86 7.43 21.72 -20.45
CA ASP A 86 6.61 21.79 -19.24
C ASP A 86 7.25 20.92 -18.14
N LEU A 87 7.47 21.55 -16.98
CA LEU A 87 7.83 20.91 -15.73
C LEU A 87 6.53 20.67 -14.96
N VAL A 88 6.29 19.44 -14.51
CA VAL A 88 5.05 19.06 -13.83
C VAL A 88 5.37 18.39 -12.51
N VAL A 89 4.83 18.92 -11.42
CA VAL A 89 4.89 18.31 -10.09
C VAL A 89 3.58 17.57 -9.85
N ASN A 90 3.65 16.26 -9.74
CA ASN A 90 2.48 15.39 -9.64
C ASN A 90 2.19 15.05 -8.17
N PRO A 91 0.96 15.24 -7.69
CA PRO A 91 0.61 14.90 -6.31
C PRO A 91 0.74 13.40 -6.05
N LEU A 92 1.13 13.03 -4.82
CA LEU A 92 1.10 11.65 -4.38
C LEU A 92 -0.35 11.18 -4.15
N PRO A 93 -0.66 9.90 -4.40
CA PRO A 93 -1.93 9.32 -3.99
C PRO A 93 -2.02 9.24 -2.46
N VAL A 94 -3.24 9.18 -1.92
CA VAL A 94 -3.50 9.12 -0.48
C VAL A 94 -4.12 7.77 -0.13
N PRO A 95 -3.33 6.73 0.25
CA PRO A 95 -3.88 5.44 0.62
C PRO A 95 -4.66 5.52 1.92
N ILE A 96 -5.85 4.89 1.96
CA ILE A 96 -6.59 4.71 3.21
C ILE A 96 -6.09 3.42 3.87
N THR A 97 -5.68 3.54 5.13
CA THR A 97 -5.21 2.40 5.93
C THR A 97 -6.39 1.48 6.28
N PRO A 98 -6.36 0.20 5.90
CA PRO A 98 -7.34 -0.78 6.35
C PRO A 98 -7.27 -1.01 7.86
N THR A 99 -8.38 -1.46 8.45
CA THR A 99 -8.38 -1.94 9.83
C THR A 99 -7.57 -3.23 9.96
N LEU A 100 -7.18 -3.57 11.20
CA LEU A 100 -6.59 -4.87 11.54
C LEU A 100 -7.44 -6.00 10.94
N GLN A 101 -6.81 -6.93 10.24
CA GLN A 101 -7.46 -8.15 9.72
C GLN A 101 -7.20 -9.30 10.66
N THR A 102 -8.26 -10.00 11.05
CA THR A 102 -8.18 -11.06 12.05
C THR A 102 -8.78 -12.35 11.52
N VAL A 103 -8.12 -13.49 11.80
CA VAL A 103 -8.56 -14.84 11.45
C VAL A 103 -8.31 -15.76 12.64
N CYS A 104 -9.15 -16.80 12.82
CA CYS A 104 -8.88 -17.83 13.81
C CYS A 104 -7.90 -18.85 13.23
N ASP A 105 -6.97 -19.30 14.07
CA ASP A 105 -6.02 -20.37 13.80
C ASP A 105 -6.74 -21.72 13.85
N ASP A 106 -6.89 -22.41 12.72
CA ASP A 106 -7.68 -23.65 12.62
C ASP A 106 -6.87 -24.94 12.87
N ASP A 107 -5.54 -24.86 12.90
CA ASP A 107 -4.64 -25.98 13.09
C ASP A 107 -3.58 -25.79 14.21
N PHE A 108 -3.61 -24.67 14.92
CA PHE A 108 -2.74 -24.33 16.04
C PHE A 108 -1.27 -24.11 15.65
N ASP A 109 -1.01 -23.66 14.44
CA ASP A 109 0.35 -23.38 13.96
C ASP A 109 0.74 -21.87 14.02
N GLY A 110 -0.22 -21.00 14.31
CA GLY A 110 -0.04 -19.54 14.40
C GLY A 110 -0.05 -18.81 13.06
N PHE A 111 -0.42 -19.51 11.97
CA PHE A 111 -0.50 -18.94 10.63
C PHE A 111 -1.93 -19.04 10.08
N ALA A 112 -2.28 -18.10 9.20
CA ALA A 112 -3.58 -18.11 8.54
C ALA A 112 -3.53 -17.47 7.16
N SER A 113 -4.56 -17.73 6.34
CA SER A 113 -4.71 -17.17 5.01
C SER A 113 -5.64 -15.96 5.02
N PHE A 114 -5.20 -14.85 4.40
CA PHE A 114 -5.90 -13.56 4.35
C PHE A 114 -6.20 -13.17 2.89
N ASP A 115 -7.41 -12.68 2.63
CA ASP A 115 -7.75 -12.07 1.34
C ASP A 115 -7.32 -10.60 1.31
N LEU A 116 -6.14 -10.34 0.75
CA LEU A 116 -5.62 -8.98 0.61
C LEU A 116 -6.37 -8.19 -0.46
N SER A 117 -6.75 -8.81 -1.57
CA SER A 117 -7.43 -8.15 -2.69
C SER A 117 -8.81 -7.59 -2.31
N GLY A 118 -9.45 -8.16 -1.30
CA GLY A 118 -10.70 -7.64 -0.74
C GLY A 118 -10.56 -6.24 -0.12
N LEU A 119 -9.34 -5.80 0.18
CA LEU A 119 -9.03 -4.50 0.80
C LEU A 119 -8.79 -3.38 -0.22
N ASP A 120 -8.62 -3.70 -1.51
CA ASP A 120 -8.25 -2.71 -2.55
C ASP A 120 -9.20 -1.52 -2.57
N LEU A 121 -10.51 -1.74 -2.49
CA LEU A 121 -11.52 -0.66 -2.50
C LEU A 121 -11.40 0.28 -1.29
N VAL A 122 -10.98 -0.27 -0.14
CA VAL A 122 -10.74 0.54 1.07
C VAL A 122 -9.50 1.40 0.86
N VAL A 123 -8.38 0.78 0.42
CA VAL A 123 -7.11 1.47 0.17
C VAL A 123 -7.28 2.59 -0.85
N LEU A 124 -8.01 2.34 -1.93
CA LEU A 124 -8.29 3.31 -2.98
C LEU A 124 -9.08 4.53 -2.49
N GLY A 125 -9.98 4.38 -1.50
CA GLY A 125 -10.77 5.50 -0.98
C GLY A 125 -11.56 6.26 -2.05
N GLY A 126 -11.90 5.60 -3.16
CA GLY A 126 -12.60 6.20 -4.30
C GLY A 126 -11.68 6.86 -5.34
N GLN A 127 -10.36 6.85 -5.15
CA GLN A 127 -9.39 7.28 -6.16
C GLN A 127 -9.41 6.31 -7.36
N THR A 128 -9.17 6.82 -8.57
CA THR A 128 -9.20 6.06 -9.83
C THR A 128 -7.85 6.16 -10.54
N ALA A 129 -7.59 5.25 -11.47
CA ALA A 129 -6.32 5.15 -12.20
C ALA A 129 -5.12 4.91 -11.25
N MET A 130 -5.33 4.07 -10.24
CA MET A 130 -4.35 3.67 -9.25
C MET A 130 -4.13 2.16 -9.30
N VAL A 131 -2.96 1.72 -8.86
CA VAL A 131 -2.62 0.31 -8.58
C VAL A 131 -2.37 0.16 -7.09
N VAL A 132 -2.95 -0.88 -6.48
CA VAL A 132 -2.67 -1.28 -5.10
C VAL A 132 -1.77 -2.51 -5.14
N SER A 133 -0.71 -2.52 -4.35
CA SER A 133 0.11 -3.70 -4.11
C SER A 133 0.42 -3.86 -2.63
N TYR A 134 0.64 -5.09 -2.21
CA TYR A 134 0.90 -5.49 -0.82
C TYR A 134 2.28 -6.11 -0.71
N HIS A 135 3.01 -5.80 0.35
CA HIS A 135 4.41 -6.20 0.52
C HIS A 135 4.69 -6.60 1.97
N ALA A 136 5.67 -7.49 2.16
CA ALA A 136 6.10 -7.92 3.50
C ALA A 136 7.07 -6.94 4.17
N SER A 137 7.63 -5.99 3.42
CA SER A 137 8.57 -4.99 3.95
C SER A 137 8.38 -3.62 3.32
N GLN A 138 8.78 -2.55 4.03
CA GLN A 138 8.79 -1.19 3.49
C GLN A 138 9.70 -1.09 2.25
N SER A 139 10.86 -1.74 2.28
CA SER A 139 11.79 -1.72 1.14
C SER A 139 11.19 -2.33 -0.13
N ASP A 140 10.40 -3.42 0.00
CA ASP A 140 9.70 -4.01 -1.14
C ASP A 140 8.59 -3.10 -1.65
N ALA A 141 7.85 -2.44 -0.75
CA ALA A 141 6.82 -1.46 -1.12
C ALA A 141 7.43 -0.23 -1.82
N ASP A 142 8.57 0.26 -1.36
CA ASP A 142 9.25 1.43 -1.96
C ASP A 142 9.79 1.13 -3.36
N THR A 143 10.22 -0.12 -3.61
CA THR A 143 10.80 -0.54 -4.89
C THR A 143 9.84 -1.29 -5.80
N ASP A 144 8.56 -1.42 -5.40
CA ASP A 144 7.54 -2.23 -6.08
C ASP A 144 8.04 -3.66 -6.42
N SER A 145 8.70 -4.28 -5.45
CA SER A 145 9.25 -5.63 -5.60
C SER A 145 8.55 -6.62 -4.66
N ASN A 146 8.61 -7.91 -5.01
CA ASN A 146 8.11 -9.01 -4.18
C ASN A 146 6.64 -8.81 -3.71
N ALA A 147 5.78 -8.30 -4.60
CA ALA A 147 4.37 -8.09 -4.27
C ALA A 147 3.71 -9.42 -3.85
N LEU A 148 2.93 -9.36 -2.77
CA LEU A 148 2.23 -10.51 -2.20
C LEU A 148 0.99 -10.86 -3.05
N SER A 149 0.76 -12.15 -3.25
CA SER A 149 -0.45 -12.63 -3.92
C SER A 149 -1.62 -12.73 -2.94
N SER A 150 -2.85 -12.59 -3.44
CA SER A 150 -4.06 -12.89 -2.67
C SER A 150 -4.67 -14.21 -3.15
N PRO A 151 -5.11 -15.13 -2.26
CA PRO A 151 -4.94 -15.07 -0.80
C PRO A 151 -3.47 -15.18 -0.36
N TYR A 152 -3.13 -14.57 0.77
CA TYR A 152 -1.80 -14.55 1.35
C TYR A 152 -1.78 -15.31 2.67
N THR A 153 -0.90 -16.29 2.83
CA THR A 153 -0.67 -16.95 4.11
C THR A 153 0.42 -16.19 4.88
N SER A 154 0.11 -15.79 6.14
CA SER A 154 1.08 -15.11 7.01
C SER A 154 2.37 -15.92 7.14
N THR A 155 3.50 -15.21 7.30
CA THR A 155 4.83 -15.83 7.44
C THR A 155 5.45 -15.57 8.81
N GLU A 156 4.78 -14.76 9.63
CA GLU A 156 5.13 -14.50 11.03
C GLU A 156 4.02 -15.09 11.91
N VAL A 157 4.42 -15.66 13.05
CA VAL A 157 3.49 -16.33 13.99
C VAL A 157 2.61 -15.27 14.67
N ASP A 158 1.34 -15.54 14.77
CA ASP A 158 0.29 -14.77 15.45
C ASP A 158 0.04 -13.37 14.86
N THR A 159 1.07 -12.57 14.59
CA THR A 159 0.91 -11.20 14.12
C THR A 159 1.91 -10.87 13.02
N GLN A 160 1.46 -10.16 11.98
CA GLN A 160 2.32 -9.68 10.89
C GLN A 160 1.89 -8.28 10.43
N THR A 161 2.86 -7.42 10.12
CA THR A 161 2.61 -6.13 9.47
C THR A 161 2.72 -6.27 7.96
N ILE A 162 1.73 -5.77 7.24
CA ILE A 162 1.73 -5.69 5.77
C ILE A 162 1.87 -4.23 5.35
N PHE A 163 2.73 -4.00 4.36
CA PHE A 163 2.98 -2.71 3.75
C PHE A 163 2.17 -2.61 2.45
N ILE A 164 1.48 -1.50 2.28
CA ILE A 164 0.67 -1.20 1.10
C ILE A 164 1.37 -0.12 0.30
N ARG A 165 1.46 -0.32 -1.01
CA ARG A 165 1.81 0.71 -1.98
C ARG A 165 0.57 1.06 -2.79
N LEU A 166 0.24 2.34 -2.87
CA LEU A 166 -0.75 2.90 -3.79
C LEU A 166 -0.02 3.77 -4.80
N GLU A 167 -0.13 3.44 -6.08
CA GLU A 167 0.60 4.10 -7.16
C GLU A 167 -0.33 4.62 -8.23
N THR A 168 -0.07 5.82 -8.74
CA THR A 168 -0.75 6.42 -9.88
C THR A 168 -0.24 5.80 -11.18
N THR A 169 -1.12 5.17 -11.97
CA THR A 169 -0.74 4.45 -13.20
C THR A 169 -0.12 5.34 -14.27
N ALA A 170 -0.45 6.63 -14.29
CA ALA A 170 0.02 7.57 -15.31
C ALA A 170 1.42 8.13 -15.02
N THR A 171 1.75 8.34 -13.75
CA THR A 171 2.96 9.07 -13.34
C THR A 171 3.96 8.20 -12.58
N GLY A 172 3.51 7.07 -12.04
CA GLY A 172 4.32 6.23 -11.15
C GLY A 172 4.52 6.84 -9.74
N CYS A 173 3.89 7.97 -9.44
CA CYS A 173 3.94 8.55 -8.10
C CYS A 173 3.18 7.66 -7.12
N TYR A 174 3.77 7.37 -5.97
CA TYR A 174 3.21 6.45 -5.00
C TYR A 174 3.29 6.96 -3.57
N ALA A 175 2.44 6.41 -2.73
CA ALA A 175 2.52 6.54 -1.29
C ALA A 175 2.33 5.17 -0.63
N THR A 176 2.84 5.01 0.59
CA THR A 176 2.74 3.76 1.34
C THR A 176 1.98 3.96 2.65
N THR A 177 1.33 2.89 3.12
CA THR A 177 0.74 2.77 4.45
C THR A 177 0.89 1.33 4.94
N THR A 178 0.50 1.05 6.19
CA THR A 178 0.62 -0.29 6.76
C THR A 178 -0.66 -0.68 7.50
N PHE A 179 -0.92 -1.99 7.60
CA PHE A 179 -1.93 -2.55 8.47
C PHE A 179 -1.45 -3.87 9.08
N GLY A 180 -2.15 -4.35 10.11
CA GLY A 180 -1.81 -5.60 10.79
C GLY A 180 -2.65 -6.77 10.31
N LEU A 181 -2.06 -7.95 10.31
CA LEU A 181 -2.71 -9.25 10.32
C LEU A 181 -2.59 -9.82 11.72
N GLU A 182 -3.63 -10.49 12.23
CA GLU A 182 -3.61 -11.15 13.53
C GLU A 182 -4.33 -12.49 13.46
N VAL A 183 -3.66 -13.54 13.94
CA VAL A 183 -4.15 -14.91 13.98
C VAL A 183 -4.50 -15.24 15.44
N TYR A 184 -5.77 -15.49 15.71
CA TYR A 184 -6.24 -15.81 17.07
C TYR A 184 -6.28 -17.32 17.28
N ALA A 185 -5.61 -17.78 18.32
CA ALA A 185 -5.67 -19.16 18.74
C ALA A 185 -7.11 -19.59 19.08
N LEU A 186 -7.51 -20.77 18.64
CA LEU A 186 -8.78 -21.36 19.03
C LEU A 186 -8.81 -21.72 20.52
N PRO A 187 -9.99 -21.68 21.16
CA PRO A 187 -10.15 -22.18 22.52
C PRO A 187 -9.79 -23.68 22.61
N VAL A 188 -9.02 -24.03 23.62
CA VAL A 188 -8.67 -25.43 23.89
C VAL A 188 -9.74 -26.07 24.75
N VAL A 189 -10.43 -27.09 24.23
CA VAL A 189 -11.40 -27.85 25.00
C VAL A 189 -10.68 -28.95 25.80
N PRO A 190 -10.64 -28.90 27.14
CA PRO A 190 -10.00 -29.91 27.96
C PRO A 190 -10.80 -31.22 27.93
N THR A 191 -10.19 -32.30 28.37
CA THR A 191 -10.93 -33.54 28.66
C THR A 191 -11.84 -33.32 29.88
N ILE A 192 -13.14 -33.43 29.65
CA ILE A 192 -14.16 -33.19 30.68
C ILE A 192 -14.48 -34.52 31.37
N THR A 193 -14.57 -34.48 32.72
CA THR A 193 -14.98 -35.65 33.49
C THR A 193 -16.49 -35.90 33.37
N ASP A 194 -16.89 -37.16 33.41
CA ASP A 194 -18.30 -37.55 33.36
C ASP A 194 -19.09 -36.89 34.49
N TYR A 195 -20.27 -36.37 34.16
CA TYR A 195 -21.18 -35.82 35.15
C TYR A 195 -22.16 -36.90 35.58
N VAL A 196 -21.96 -37.44 36.79
CA VAL A 196 -22.72 -38.55 37.33
C VAL A 196 -23.54 -38.10 38.52
N LEU A 197 -24.84 -38.37 38.54
CA LEU A 197 -25.73 -38.14 39.65
C LEU A 197 -26.36 -39.48 40.09
N CYS A 198 -26.68 -39.58 41.39
CA CYS A 198 -27.46 -40.71 41.88
C CYS A 198 -28.95 -40.39 41.71
N ASP A 199 -29.75 -41.38 41.36
CA ASP A 199 -31.21 -41.27 41.35
C ASP A 199 -31.71 -41.21 42.83
N ASN A 200 -31.85 -39.95 43.32
CA ASN A 200 -32.19 -39.65 44.71
C ASN A 200 -33.66 -39.25 44.90
N THR A 201 -34.42 -39.08 43.84
CA THR A 201 -35.83 -38.65 43.89
C THR A 201 -36.80 -39.73 44.37
N GLY A 202 -36.30 -40.97 44.48
CA GLY A 202 -37.07 -42.09 45.02
C GLY A 202 -38.08 -42.67 44.04
N SER A 203 -38.10 -42.22 42.78
CA SER A 203 -38.98 -42.73 41.73
C SER A 203 -38.42 -44.00 41.04
N GLY A 204 -37.10 -44.19 41.07
CA GLY A 204 -36.42 -45.26 40.37
C GLY A 204 -36.61 -45.20 38.85
N ASP A 205 -36.87 -43.99 38.35
CA ASP A 205 -37.14 -43.74 36.92
C ASP A 205 -35.85 -43.38 36.14
N LEU A 206 -34.70 -43.33 36.81
CA LEU A 206 -33.38 -42.99 36.24
C LEU A 206 -33.33 -41.58 35.60
N GLN A 207 -34.16 -40.67 36.05
CA GLN A 207 -34.20 -39.28 35.60
C GLN A 207 -33.76 -38.35 36.71
N GLU A 208 -32.77 -37.48 36.40
CA GLU A 208 -32.28 -36.49 37.34
C GLU A 208 -32.02 -35.14 36.61
N LEU A 209 -32.10 -34.07 37.37
CA LEU A 209 -31.83 -32.71 36.86
C LEU A 209 -30.33 -32.43 36.94
N PHE A 210 -29.69 -32.28 35.77
CA PHE A 210 -28.26 -31.90 35.68
C PHE A 210 -28.11 -30.38 35.60
N ASP A 211 -27.40 -29.80 36.58
CA ASP A 211 -26.97 -28.41 36.50
C ASP A 211 -25.64 -28.32 35.72
N LEU A 212 -25.73 -28.08 34.40
CA LEU A 212 -24.58 -28.07 33.53
C LEU A 212 -23.57 -26.97 33.85
N SER A 213 -24.02 -25.85 34.47
CA SER A 213 -23.13 -24.75 34.86
C SER A 213 -22.06 -25.16 35.90
N THR A 214 -22.26 -26.26 36.60
CA THR A 214 -21.25 -26.82 37.51
C THR A 214 -19.99 -27.30 36.79
N LYS A 215 -20.08 -27.53 35.49
CA LYS A 215 -18.97 -27.94 34.64
C LYS A 215 -18.22 -26.75 33.96
N ASP A 216 -18.76 -25.54 34.06
CA ASP A 216 -18.18 -24.36 33.41
C ASP A 216 -16.70 -24.14 33.79
N ILE A 217 -16.36 -24.29 35.05
CA ILE A 217 -14.99 -24.07 35.56
C ILE A 217 -14.02 -25.09 34.95
N GLU A 218 -14.46 -26.38 34.82
CA GLU A 218 -13.66 -27.45 34.24
C GLU A 218 -13.44 -27.20 32.73
N ILE A 219 -14.50 -26.75 32.05
CA ILE A 219 -14.47 -26.49 30.58
C ILE A 219 -13.65 -25.24 30.25
N ILE A 220 -13.85 -24.15 30.99
CA ILE A 220 -13.15 -22.88 30.82
C ILE A 220 -11.64 -23.06 31.02
N ASN A 221 -11.24 -23.85 31.99
CA ASN A 221 -9.83 -24.14 32.31
C ASN A 221 -8.94 -22.89 32.33
N GLY A 222 -9.45 -21.78 32.89
CA GLY A 222 -8.73 -20.50 32.96
C GLY A 222 -8.73 -19.63 31.71
N GLN A 223 -9.37 -20.07 30.64
CA GLN A 223 -9.51 -19.29 29.41
C GLN A 223 -10.62 -18.24 29.53
N ASN A 224 -10.51 -17.14 28.79
CA ASN A 224 -11.56 -16.10 28.70
C ASN A 224 -12.52 -16.42 27.55
N VAL A 225 -13.43 -17.36 27.75
CA VAL A 225 -14.37 -17.86 26.76
C VAL A 225 -15.79 -17.90 27.31
N SER A 226 -16.79 -17.88 26.44
CA SER A 226 -18.19 -18.17 26.76
C SER A 226 -18.53 -19.62 26.46
N ILE A 227 -19.42 -20.22 27.28
CA ILE A 227 -19.87 -21.61 27.12
C ILE A 227 -21.35 -21.62 26.75
N SER A 228 -21.70 -22.51 25.83
CA SER A 228 -23.06 -22.89 25.50
C SER A 228 -23.16 -24.40 25.42
N TYR A 229 -24.29 -24.95 25.88
CA TYR A 229 -24.55 -26.39 25.87
C TYR A 229 -25.61 -26.72 24.85
N TYR A 230 -25.37 -27.79 24.10
CA TYR A 230 -26.27 -28.26 23.05
C TYR A 230 -26.48 -29.75 23.16
N GLU A 231 -27.67 -30.28 22.76
CA GLU A 231 -27.97 -31.70 22.77
C GLU A 231 -27.29 -32.46 21.62
N THR A 232 -27.03 -31.77 20.50
CA THR A 232 -26.40 -32.38 19.35
C THR A 232 -25.23 -31.52 18.82
N GLN A 233 -24.28 -32.18 18.16
CA GLN A 233 -23.19 -31.50 17.46
C GLN A 233 -23.69 -30.53 16.35
N THR A 234 -24.83 -30.87 15.72
CA THR A 234 -25.42 -30.02 14.67
C THR A 234 -25.94 -28.70 15.24
N ASP A 235 -26.47 -28.74 16.46
CA ASP A 235 -26.97 -27.52 17.11
C ASP A 235 -25.82 -26.64 17.65
N ALA A 236 -24.65 -27.23 17.90
CA ALA A 236 -23.45 -26.53 18.37
C ALA A 236 -22.66 -25.84 17.22
N ASN A 237 -22.85 -26.27 15.98
CA ASN A 237 -22.19 -25.72 14.79
C ASN A 237 -23.00 -24.57 14.14
#